data_dea32d631f0a768b2e5cf0c6538b8599
#
_entry.id   dea32d631f0a768b2e5cf0c6538b8599
#
_cell.length_a   1.000
_cell.length_b   1.000
_cell.length_c   1.000
_cell.angle_alpha   90.00
_cell.angle_beta   90.00
_cell.angle_gamma   90.00
#
_symmetry.space_group_name_H-M   'P 1'
#
loop_
_entity.id
_entity.type
_entity.pdbx_description
1 polymer ?
#
loop_
_entity_poly.entity_id
_entity_poly.type
_entity_poly.pdbx_seq_one_letter_code
_entity_poly.pdbx_strand_id
1 'polypeptide(L)'
;MRKMPASIFNDVIGPVMRGPSSSHTAASARIGEIVRQSVANEPLRAFCDFDVNGSLAATHEGHGTDMGFICGLLGKKLTEEGVDDYRRLAEKAGVGVEYRVFDYGASHPNNYRIELWGRGGEHHKWNGVSSGGGMIEMQDFDSFPVSIVGDFYEVLIKFPDAAAAERMKKFCCGALPAPDFSRVEEKAGGALLSLKFSKEPDEKTLRGAAESFGRTDFVKIAPVLPTLSRAGCSVPFATAEETLKYNEGKRLRMWELAAEYEAARGGTSKEEVFETMSGIVEVMERALKNGLAGTEYADRILGPQAHMIAEAGRRGALLPCGLLNAVIESITAIMETKSAMGGIVAAPTAGSCGCLPGTLLGAAHALGKPADEATKAMLAAGLVGLYIAESATFAAEIAGCQVECGAGSGMAAAGLVQLMGGSVEQCMDAASMALQNVTGLACDFIAGRVEVPCLGKNVMGGANALSCANMALAGFDRVIPLDETIAALYDAGQKLPSELRCTFGGLGKTPAAAKLLEKLKNIKK
;
A
#
# COMPACT_ATOMS: atom_id res chain seq x y z
N MET A 1 -13.28 -17.11 3.65
CA MET A 1 -14.29 -16.04 3.35
C MET A 1 -14.13 -15.65 1.87
N ARG A 2 -15.20 -15.16 1.22
CA ARG A 2 -15.06 -14.60 -0.14
C ARG A 2 -14.18 -13.35 -0.06
N LYS A 3 -13.17 -13.22 -0.96
CA LYS A 3 -12.32 -12.02 -1.03
C LYS A 3 -13.21 -10.80 -1.28
N MET A 4 -13.05 -9.73 -0.50
CA MET A 4 -13.74 -8.46 -0.75
C MET A 4 -13.20 -7.83 -2.03
N PRO A 5 -14.02 -7.12 -2.83
CA PRO A 5 -13.52 -6.34 -3.95
C PRO A 5 -12.47 -5.34 -3.48
N ALA A 6 -11.42 -5.13 -4.27
CA ALA A 6 -10.40 -4.13 -3.99
C ALA A 6 -10.98 -2.70 -3.94
N SER A 7 -10.31 -1.78 -3.24
CA SER A 7 -10.67 -0.36 -3.17
C SER A 7 -9.55 0.50 -3.73
N ILE A 8 -9.88 1.55 -4.48
CA ILE A 8 -8.89 2.52 -4.96
C ILE A 8 -8.08 3.08 -3.78
N PHE A 9 -8.74 3.40 -2.66
CA PHE A 9 -8.11 4.07 -1.52
C PHE A 9 -7.41 3.13 -0.54
N ASN A 10 -7.81 1.86 -0.48
CA ASN A 10 -7.16 0.88 0.37
C ASN A 10 -5.97 0.21 -0.32
N ASP A 11 -6.18 -0.21 -1.59
CA ASP A 11 -5.30 -1.16 -2.28
C ASP A 11 -4.41 -0.49 -3.33
N VAL A 12 -4.77 0.70 -3.86
CA VAL A 12 -4.15 1.26 -5.07
C VAL A 12 -3.51 2.62 -4.85
N ILE A 13 -4.24 3.61 -4.34
CA ILE A 13 -3.78 5.00 -4.15
C ILE A 13 -3.91 5.37 -2.67
N GLY A 14 -2.92 5.02 -1.92
CA GLY A 14 -2.79 5.12 -0.47
C GLY A 14 -1.82 4.09 0.07
N PRO A 15 -1.46 4.18 1.33
CA PRO A 15 -1.80 5.24 2.29
C PRO A 15 -1.02 6.54 2.10
N VAL A 16 -1.51 7.61 2.73
CA VAL A 16 -0.70 8.81 3.01
C VAL A 16 0.29 8.45 4.12
N MET A 17 1.59 8.60 3.87
CA MET A 17 2.62 8.08 4.77
C MET A 17 3.93 8.87 4.70
N ARG A 18 4.86 8.57 5.60
CA ARG A 18 6.30 8.83 5.52
C ARG A 18 7.03 7.50 5.46
N GLY A 19 8.25 7.52 4.97
CA GLY A 19 9.08 6.33 4.90
C GLY A 19 9.24 5.74 3.50
N PRO A 20 10.25 4.88 3.33
CA PRO A 20 10.74 4.50 2.01
C PRO A 20 9.89 3.43 1.32
N SER A 21 9.12 2.63 2.06
CA SER A 21 8.40 1.47 1.51
C SER A 21 7.03 1.29 2.13
N SER A 22 5.97 1.15 1.32
CA SER A 22 4.61 0.89 1.81
C SER A 22 4.45 -0.54 2.34
N SER A 23 5.01 -1.54 1.67
CA SER A 23 4.96 -2.95 2.13
C SER A 23 5.75 -3.20 3.43
N HIS A 24 6.65 -2.29 3.78
CA HIS A 24 7.43 -2.34 5.03
C HIS A 24 6.91 -1.34 6.05
N THR A 25 7.03 -0.03 5.79
CA THR A 25 6.69 1.01 6.76
C THR A 25 5.19 1.10 7.05
N ALA A 26 4.35 1.22 6.02
CA ALA A 26 2.91 1.41 6.22
C ALA A 26 2.23 0.12 6.68
N ALA A 27 2.62 -1.02 6.13
CA ALA A 27 2.11 -2.32 6.55
C ALA A 27 2.44 -2.60 8.02
N SER A 28 3.69 -2.38 8.43
CA SER A 28 4.08 -2.60 9.84
C SER A 28 3.41 -1.63 10.79
N ALA A 29 3.12 -0.39 10.37
CA ALA A 29 2.34 0.55 11.18
C ALA A 29 0.90 0.05 11.40
N ARG A 30 0.23 -0.45 10.36
CA ARG A 30 -1.10 -1.05 10.47
C ARG A 30 -1.09 -2.31 11.35
N ILE A 31 -0.07 -3.19 11.19
CA ILE A 31 0.11 -4.36 12.04
C ILE A 31 0.31 -3.93 13.49
N GLY A 32 1.22 -2.98 13.76
CA GLY A 32 1.47 -2.43 15.08
C GLY A 32 0.20 -1.84 15.72
N GLU A 33 -0.61 -1.14 14.94
CA GLU A 33 -1.88 -0.56 15.40
C GLU A 33 -2.92 -1.64 15.74
N ILE A 34 -3.04 -2.71 14.94
CA ILE A 34 -3.94 -3.84 15.25
C ILE A 34 -3.50 -4.53 16.53
N VAL A 35 -2.22 -4.91 16.64
CA VAL A 35 -1.76 -5.67 17.82
C VAL A 35 -1.80 -4.83 19.09
N ARG A 36 -1.55 -3.50 19.02
CA ARG A 36 -1.71 -2.57 20.14
C ARG A 36 -3.10 -2.63 20.74
N GLN A 37 -4.13 -2.68 19.89
CA GLN A 37 -5.52 -2.72 20.35
C GLN A 37 -5.87 -4.00 21.12
N SER A 38 -5.11 -5.11 20.91
CA SER A 38 -5.34 -6.35 21.66
C SER A 38 -4.90 -6.27 23.12
N VAL A 39 -4.10 -5.27 23.49
CA VAL A 39 -3.66 -5.02 24.87
C VAL A 39 -4.22 -3.68 25.40
N ALA A 40 -5.48 -3.41 25.14
CA ALA A 40 -6.20 -2.20 25.56
C ALA A 40 -5.49 -0.88 25.20
N ASN A 41 -4.71 -0.85 24.12
CA ASN A 41 -3.86 0.27 23.67
C ASN A 41 -2.70 0.62 24.60
N GLU A 42 -2.34 -0.25 25.54
CA GLU A 42 -1.27 -0.05 26.51
C GLU A 42 -0.14 -1.08 26.36
N PRO A 43 0.63 -1.07 25.26
CA PRO A 43 1.72 -2.00 25.05
C PRO A 43 2.86 -1.73 26.05
N LEU A 44 3.48 -2.81 26.54
CA LEU A 44 4.65 -2.76 27.42
C LEU A 44 5.90 -3.30 26.72
N ARG A 45 5.78 -4.45 26.06
CA ARG A 45 6.88 -5.13 25.39
C ARG A 45 6.38 -5.90 24.18
N ALA A 46 7.17 -5.90 23.11
CA ALA A 46 6.92 -6.71 21.92
C ALA A 46 8.19 -7.42 21.45
N PHE A 47 8.05 -8.68 21.02
CA PHE A 47 8.98 -9.33 20.12
C PHE A 47 8.38 -9.34 18.72
N CYS A 48 9.18 -8.98 17.72
CA CYS A 48 8.79 -9.06 16.33
C CYS A 48 9.82 -9.92 15.58
N ASP A 49 9.41 -11.10 15.16
CA ASP A 49 10.27 -12.11 14.53
C ASP A 49 10.12 -12.07 13.02
N PHE A 50 11.24 -12.15 12.32
CA PHE A 50 11.34 -12.24 10.88
C PHE A 50 12.04 -13.53 10.46
N ASP A 51 11.51 -14.19 9.44
CA ASP A 51 12.16 -15.38 8.87
C ASP A 51 13.42 -14.98 8.11
N VAL A 52 14.52 -15.70 8.37
CA VAL A 52 15.83 -15.43 7.75
C VAL A 52 15.80 -15.55 6.23
N ASN A 53 14.90 -16.34 5.68
CA ASN A 53 14.72 -16.55 4.24
C ASN A 53 13.73 -15.53 3.63
N GLY A 54 13.08 -14.70 4.47
CA GLY A 54 12.14 -13.66 4.06
C GLY A 54 12.83 -12.36 3.65
N SER A 55 12.07 -11.47 2.99
CA SER A 55 12.55 -10.14 2.61
C SER A 55 12.83 -9.25 3.82
N LEU A 56 12.02 -9.36 4.89
CA LEU A 56 12.14 -8.54 6.08
C LEU A 56 13.48 -8.70 6.80
N ALA A 57 14.07 -9.90 6.80
CA ALA A 57 15.37 -10.15 7.42
C ALA A 57 16.48 -9.22 6.89
N ALA A 58 16.42 -8.88 5.60
CA ALA A 58 17.40 -8.02 4.95
C ALA A 58 17.00 -6.54 4.92
N THR A 59 15.72 -6.23 5.14
CA THR A 59 15.15 -4.92 4.78
C THR A 59 14.47 -4.18 5.93
N HIS A 60 14.17 -4.84 7.07
CA HIS A 60 13.32 -4.26 8.13
C HIS A 60 13.81 -2.88 8.61
N GLU A 61 15.11 -2.69 8.87
CA GLU A 61 15.65 -1.37 9.23
C GLU A 61 15.60 -0.37 8.07
N GLY A 62 16.17 -0.79 6.91
CA GLY A 62 16.42 0.10 5.76
C GLY A 62 15.14 0.52 5.05
N HIS A 63 14.11 -0.32 5.06
CA HIS A 63 12.82 -0.04 4.44
C HIS A 63 11.75 0.47 5.44
N GLY A 64 12.14 0.69 6.71
CA GLY A 64 11.32 1.37 7.71
C GLY A 64 10.26 0.50 8.40
N THR A 65 10.41 -0.84 8.39
CA THR A 65 9.53 -1.75 9.14
C THR A 65 9.57 -1.45 10.63
N ASP A 66 10.78 -1.27 11.20
CA ASP A 66 10.97 -0.98 12.62
C ASP A 66 10.26 0.31 13.01
N MET A 67 10.43 1.37 12.21
CA MET A 67 9.76 2.65 12.41
C MET A 67 8.24 2.50 12.37
N GLY A 68 7.74 1.85 11.32
CA GLY A 68 6.29 1.67 11.14
C GLY A 68 5.68 0.89 12.31
N PHE A 69 6.28 -0.24 12.69
CA PHE A 69 5.77 -1.08 13.77
C PHE A 69 5.72 -0.34 15.10
N ILE A 70 6.78 0.38 15.46
CA ILE A 70 6.81 1.20 16.68
C ILE A 70 5.77 2.32 16.62
N CYS A 71 5.64 3.02 15.49
CA CYS A 71 4.59 4.04 15.34
C CYS A 71 3.20 3.47 15.56
N GLY A 72 2.89 2.31 14.96
CA GLY A 72 1.62 1.62 15.17
C GLY A 72 1.39 1.20 16.63
N LEU A 73 2.41 0.63 17.29
CA LEU A 73 2.35 0.29 18.72
C LEU A 73 2.11 1.51 19.61
N LEU A 74 2.60 2.67 19.23
CA LEU A 74 2.41 3.92 19.97
C LEU A 74 1.15 4.69 19.57
N GLY A 75 0.36 4.19 18.62
CA GLY A 75 -0.82 4.86 18.08
C GLY A 75 -0.52 6.15 17.32
N LYS A 76 0.70 6.27 16.78
CA LYS A 76 1.14 7.44 16.02
C LYS A 76 0.91 7.26 14.53
N LYS A 77 0.42 8.32 13.89
CA LYS A 77 0.30 8.35 12.43
C LYS A 77 1.67 8.56 11.79
N LEU A 78 1.95 7.84 10.68
CA LEU A 78 3.20 8.01 9.93
C LEU A 78 3.40 9.42 9.35
N THR A 79 2.36 10.24 9.32
CA THR A 79 2.42 11.64 8.87
C THR A 79 2.81 12.62 9.96
N GLU A 80 2.85 12.19 11.24
CA GLU A 80 3.28 13.05 12.35
C GLU A 80 4.75 13.43 12.24
N GLU A 81 5.11 14.61 12.74
CA GLU A 81 6.51 15.02 12.81
C GLU A 81 7.27 14.22 13.87
N GLY A 82 8.55 13.96 13.62
CA GLY A 82 9.45 13.27 14.56
C GLY A 82 9.29 11.75 14.62
N VAL A 83 8.48 11.14 13.72
CA VAL A 83 8.34 9.66 13.65
C VAL A 83 9.62 8.96 13.17
N ASP A 84 10.53 9.66 12.54
CA ASP A 84 11.86 9.20 12.17
C ASP A 84 12.74 8.91 13.41
N ASP A 85 12.49 9.58 14.56
CA ASP A 85 13.12 9.29 15.86
C ASP A 85 12.33 8.24 16.68
N TYR A 86 11.81 7.23 16.00
CA TYR A 86 10.90 6.21 16.55
C TYR A 86 11.48 5.47 17.77
N ARG A 87 12.79 5.25 17.83
CA ARG A 87 13.44 4.58 18.97
C ARG A 87 13.29 5.42 20.24
N ARG A 88 13.55 6.71 20.15
CA ARG A 88 13.35 7.64 21.26
C ARG A 88 11.88 7.79 21.66
N LEU A 89 10.96 7.71 20.68
CA LEU A 89 9.53 7.70 20.97
C LEU A 89 9.13 6.48 21.79
N ALA A 90 9.64 5.27 21.45
CA ALA A 90 9.41 4.05 22.21
C ALA A 90 10.00 4.13 23.64
N GLU A 91 11.23 4.60 23.78
CA GLU A 91 11.87 4.82 25.10
C GLU A 91 11.06 5.75 25.98
N LYS A 92 10.62 6.91 25.46
CA LYS A 92 9.79 7.87 26.21
C LYS A 92 8.44 7.27 26.63
N ALA A 93 7.86 6.41 25.80
CA ALA A 93 6.62 5.72 26.10
C ALA A 93 6.82 4.52 27.05
N GLY A 94 8.06 4.14 27.33
CA GLY A 94 8.39 2.95 28.13
C GLY A 94 7.95 1.65 27.47
N VAL A 95 8.03 1.55 26.13
CA VAL A 95 7.69 0.38 25.34
C VAL A 95 8.96 -0.26 24.81
N GLY A 96 9.23 -1.50 25.21
CA GLY A 96 10.36 -2.29 24.71
C GLY A 96 9.98 -3.04 23.44
N VAL A 97 10.78 -2.90 22.37
CA VAL A 97 10.61 -3.69 21.14
C VAL A 97 11.92 -4.36 20.76
N GLU A 98 11.87 -5.66 20.49
CA GLU A 98 13.02 -6.46 20.08
C GLU A 98 12.70 -7.16 18.77
N TYR A 99 13.56 -6.95 17.76
CA TYR A 99 13.48 -7.59 16.45
C TYR A 99 14.43 -8.79 16.43
N ARG A 100 13.93 -9.97 16.03
CA ARG A 100 14.71 -11.21 16.00
C ARG A 100 14.61 -11.84 14.62
N VAL A 101 15.76 -12.32 14.09
CA VAL A 101 15.83 -12.95 12.77
C VAL A 101 16.34 -14.37 12.94
N PHE A 102 15.51 -15.35 12.57
CA PHE A 102 15.86 -16.78 12.60
C PHE A 102 14.97 -17.58 11.65
N ASP A 103 15.32 -18.83 11.38
CA ASP A 103 14.55 -19.72 10.53
C ASP A 103 13.36 -20.29 11.32
N TYR A 104 12.14 -20.01 10.86
CA TYR A 104 10.91 -20.61 11.38
C TYR A 104 9.96 -21.08 10.26
N GLY A 105 10.44 -21.13 9.01
CA GLY A 105 9.73 -21.69 7.86
C GLY A 105 8.52 -20.87 7.42
N ALA A 106 8.62 -19.55 7.40
CA ALA A 106 7.54 -18.70 6.93
C ALA A 106 7.22 -18.96 5.46
N SER A 107 5.95 -19.10 5.12
CA SER A 107 5.48 -19.33 3.74
C SER A 107 5.41 -18.06 2.90
N HIS A 108 5.49 -16.88 3.52
CA HIS A 108 5.41 -15.58 2.84
C HIS A 108 6.65 -14.73 3.15
N PRO A 109 7.27 -14.07 2.15
CA PRO A 109 8.52 -13.30 2.33
C PRO A 109 8.39 -12.12 3.32
N ASN A 110 7.21 -11.55 3.47
CA ASN A 110 6.91 -10.45 4.39
C ASN A 110 6.04 -10.93 5.56
N ASN A 111 6.45 -12.00 6.24
CA ASN A 111 5.76 -12.54 7.39
C ASN A 111 6.23 -11.88 8.69
N TYR A 112 5.29 -11.60 9.58
CA TYR A 112 5.48 -11.06 10.93
C TYR A 112 4.96 -12.07 11.94
N ARG A 113 5.83 -12.52 12.85
CA ARG A 113 5.45 -13.30 14.02
C ARG A 113 5.68 -12.43 15.25
N ILE A 114 4.60 -12.10 15.97
CA ILE A 114 4.64 -11.07 17.02
C ILE A 114 4.18 -11.69 18.34
N GLU A 115 4.90 -11.38 19.41
CA GLU A 115 4.50 -11.68 20.77
C GLU A 115 4.45 -10.36 21.55
N LEU A 116 3.29 -10.04 22.14
CA LEU A 116 3.00 -8.74 22.73
C LEU A 116 2.49 -8.86 24.17
N TRP A 117 3.02 -8.06 25.06
CA TRP A 117 2.58 -7.90 26.46
C TRP A 117 2.02 -6.50 26.68
N GLY A 118 0.86 -6.43 27.34
CA GLY A 118 0.22 -5.20 27.78
C GLY A 118 0.56 -4.85 29.22
N ARG A 119 0.36 -3.58 29.61
CA ARG A 119 0.54 -3.10 30.98
C ARG A 119 -0.49 -3.67 31.95
N GLY A 120 -1.68 -4.05 31.47
CA GLY A 120 -2.73 -4.72 32.22
C GLY A 120 -2.48 -6.20 32.49
N GLY A 121 -1.39 -6.77 31.96
CA GLY A 121 -1.04 -8.19 32.08
C GLY A 121 -1.53 -9.04 30.90
N GLU A 122 -2.09 -8.43 29.87
CA GLU A 122 -2.46 -9.10 28.63
C GLU A 122 -1.22 -9.66 27.95
N HIS A 123 -1.37 -10.83 27.30
CA HIS A 123 -0.30 -11.46 26.55
C HIS A 123 -0.89 -12.17 25.33
N HIS A 124 -0.47 -11.74 24.14
CA HIS A 124 -0.98 -12.27 22.88
C HIS A 124 0.11 -12.59 21.88
N LYS A 125 -0.17 -13.59 21.04
CA LYS A 125 0.65 -13.98 19.90
C LYS A 125 -0.11 -13.77 18.61
N TRP A 126 0.57 -13.16 17.66
CA TRP A 126 0.02 -12.82 16.36
C TRP A 126 0.91 -13.35 15.24
N ASN A 127 0.31 -13.78 14.15
CA ASN A 127 1.01 -13.99 12.89
C ASN A 127 0.27 -13.24 11.79
N GLY A 128 1.01 -12.55 10.92
CA GLY A 128 0.43 -11.80 9.82
C GLY A 128 1.43 -11.58 8.70
N VAL A 129 0.94 -11.05 7.60
CA VAL A 129 1.75 -10.77 6.40
C VAL A 129 1.47 -9.37 5.87
N SER A 130 2.46 -8.77 5.20
CA SER A 130 2.25 -7.64 4.30
C SER A 130 2.09 -8.16 2.88
N SER A 131 0.94 -7.89 2.26
CA SER A 131 0.59 -8.36 0.91
C SER A 131 0.98 -7.39 -0.20
N GLY A 132 1.68 -6.29 0.13
CA GLY A 132 2.10 -5.25 -0.81
C GLY A 132 1.26 -3.98 -0.75
N GLY A 133 1.77 -2.87 -1.26
CA GLY A 133 1.05 -1.58 -1.26
C GLY A 133 0.71 -1.00 0.11
N GLY A 134 1.17 -1.62 1.20
CA GLY A 134 0.77 -1.29 2.56
C GLY A 134 -0.41 -2.10 3.08
N MET A 135 -0.94 -3.03 2.29
CA MET A 135 -1.98 -3.96 2.71
C MET A 135 -1.40 -5.06 3.60
N ILE A 136 -2.23 -5.56 4.49
CA ILE A 136 -1.87 -6.57 5.48
C ILE A 136 -2.94 -7.65 5.61
N GLU A 137 -2.57 -8.79 6.16
CA GLU A 137 -3.50 -9.77 6.68
C GLU A 137 -2.94 -10.38 7.96
N MET A 138 -3.64 -10.22 9.09
CA MET A 138 -3.36 -11.01 10.30
C MET A 138 -4.06 -12.36 10.14
N GLN A 139 -3.27 -13.43 10.23
CA GLN A 139 -3.69 -14.80 9.90
C GLN A 139 -3.83 -15.70 11.11
N ASP A 140 -3.23 -15.31 12.24
CA ASP A 140 -3.31 -16.07 13.50
C ASP A 140 -3.39 -15.13 14.70
N PHE A 141 -4.22 -15.49 15.66
CA PHE A 141 -4.33 -14.86 16.97
C PHE A 141 -4.32 -15.95 18.05
N ASP A 142 -3.26 -15.98 18.85
CA ASP A 142 -3.06 -16.98 19.93
C ASP A 142 -3.26 -18.42 19.46
N SER A 143 -2.70 -18.70 18.29
CA SER A 143 -2.81 -19.99 17.58
C SER A 143 -4.18 -20.28 16.94
N PHE A 144 -5.17 -19.41 17.03
CA PHE A 144 -6.42 -19.54 16.29
C PHE A 144 -6.30 -18.88 14.92
N PRO A 145 -6.76 -19.54 13.83
CA PRO A 145 -6.76 -18.92 12.52
C PRO A 145 -7.77 -17.77 12.46
N VAL A 146 -7.32 -16.61 12.03
CA VAL A 146 -8.12 -15.42 11.77
C VAL A 146 -7.85 -14.90 10.35
N SER A 147 -8.63 -13.94 9.88
CA SER A 147 -8.36 -13.21 8.64
C SER A 147 -8.78 -11.76 8.87
N ILE A 148 -7.84 -10.93 9.30
CA ILE A 148 -8.06 -9.53 9.64
C ILE A 148 -7.20 -8.68 8.73
N VAL A 149 -7.84 -7.96 7.79
CA VAL A 149 -7.17 -7.04 6.86
C VAL A 149 -7.28 -5.58 7.30
N GLY A 150 -8.06 -5.31 8.34
CA GLY A 150 -8.20 -3.97 8.93
C GLY A 150 -9.30 -3.10 8.32
N ASP A 151 -10.26 -3.69 7.62
CA ASP A 151 -11.38 -3.02 6.94
C ASP A 151 -12.74 -3.19 7.65
N PHE A 152 -12.75 -3.85 8.82
CA PHE A 152 -13.89 -4.01 9.72
C PHE A 152 -13.54 -3.61 11.14
N TYR A 153 -14.54 -3.32 11.95
CA TYR A 153 -14.43 -3.47 13.38
C TYR A 153 -14.44 -4.96 13.70
N GLU A 154 -13.37 -5.45 14.31
CA GLU A 154 -13.21 -6.86 14.69
C GLU A 154 -13.46 -7.03 16.18
N VAL A 155 -14.15 -8.11 16.56
CA VAL A 155 -14.27 -8.53 17.95
C VAL A 155 -13.87 -9.98 18.06
N LEU A 156 -12.84 -10.25 18.86
CA LEU A 156 -12.31 -11.57 19.15
C LEU A 156 -12.60 -11.93 20.60
N ILE A 157 -13.28 -13.06 20.83
CA ILE A 157 -13.66 -13.48 22.17
C ILE A 157 -13.28 -14.94 22.36
N LYS A 158 -12.44 -15.21 23.37
CA LYS A 158 -12.09 -16.57 23.76
C LYS A 158 -13.09 -17.12 24.77
N PHE A 159 -13.47 -18.36 24.56
CA PHE A 159 -14.34 -19.15 25.42
C PHE A 159 -13.67 -20.45 25.82
N PRO A 160 -14.10 -21.05 26.96
CA PRO A 160 -13.57 -22.34 27.40
C PRO A 160 -13.92 -23.50 26.46
N ASP A 161 -15.00 -23.38 25.68
CA ASP A 161 -15.46 -24.40 24.74
C ASP A 161 -16.24 -23.81 23.56
N ALA A 162 -16.41 -24.58 22.50
CA ALA A 162 -17.14 -24.18 21.30
C ALA A 162 -18.64 -23.96 21.54
N ALA A 163 -19.25 -24.66 22.50
CA ALA A 163 -20.66 -24.52 22.80
C ALA A 163 -20.97 -23.12 23.40
N ALA A 164 -20.10 -22.61 24.26
CA ALA A 164 -20.19 -21.26 24.80
C ALA A 164 -20.01 -20.21 23.68
N ALA A 165 -19.01 -20.40 22.81
CA ALA A 165 -18.77 -19.53 21.67
C ALA A 165 -19.97 -19.50 20.69
N GLU A 166 -20.57 -20.65 20.39
CA GLU A 166 -21.76 -20.72 19.51
C GLU A 166 -23.02 -20.07 20.14
N ARG A 167 -23.19 -20.16 21.46
CA ARG A 167 -24.28 -19.43 22.16
C ARG A 167 -24.08 -17.93 22.05
N MET A 168 -22.85 -17.41 22.24
CA MET A 168 -22.54 -16.00 22.08
C MET A 168 -22.72 -15.55 20.62
N LYS A 169 -22.26 -16.34 19.64
CA LYS A 169 -22.48 -16.07 18.22
C LYS A 169 -23.98 -15.93 17.90
N LYS A 170 -24.80 -16.88 18.38
CA LYS A 170 -26.26 -16.81 18.18
C LYS A 170 -26.86 -15.57 18.80
N PHE A 171 -26.43 -15.17 19.99
CA PHE A 171 -26.84 -13.92 20.63
C PHE A 171 -26.48 -12.72 19.75
N CYS A 172 -25.23 -12.60 19.27
CA CYS A 172 -24.77 -11.49 18.42
C CYS A 172 -25.55 -11.41 17.10
N CYS A 173 -25.82 -12.54 16.45
CA CYS A 173 -26.59 -12.57 15.20
C CYS A 173 -28.07 -12.17 15.38
N GLY A 174 -28.60 -12.24 16.59
CA GLY A 174 -29.95 -11.77 16.94
C GLY A 174 -29.99 -10.33 17.48
N ALA A 175 -28.85 -9.71 17.71
CA ALA A 175 -28.72 -8.34 18.22
C ALA A 175 -28.69 -7.30 17.08
N LEU A 176 -28.87 -6.04 17.42
CA LEU A 176 -28.72 -4.91 16.48
C LEU A 176 -27.64 -3.95 17.00
N PRO A 177 -26.59 -3.64 16.17
CA PRO A 177 -26.33 -4.19 14.84
C PRO A 177 -25.83 -5.63 14.89
N ALA A 178 -26.32 -6.48 14.00
CA ALA A 178 -25.76 -7.82 13.80
C ALA A 178 -24.39 -7.74 13.14
N PRO A 179 -23.47 -8.70 13.41
CA PRO A 179 -22.19 -8.76 12.73
C PRO A 179 -22.38 -9.09 11.24
N ASP A 180 -21.58 -8.46 10.38
CA ASP A 180 -21.48 -8.77 8.95
C ASP A 180 -21.00 -10.21 8.73
N PHE A 181 -20.05 -10.66 9.55
CA PHE A 181 -19.53 -12.04 9.54
C PHE A 181 -19.29 -12.53 10.96
N SER A 182 -19.46 -13.82 11.16
CA SER A 182 -19.18 -14.49 12.43
C SER A 182 -18.62 -15.89 12.20
N ARG A 183 -17.59 -16.26 12.94
CA ARG A 183 -16.92 -17.57 12.86
C ARG A 183 -16.53 -18.04 14.24
N VAL A 184 -16.69 -19.33 14.50
CA VAL A 184 -16.15 -20.02 15.68
C VAL A 184 -15.05 -20.97 15.22
N GLU A 185 -13.89 -20.87 15.85
CA GLU A 185 -12.76 -21.79 15.68
C GLU A 185 -12.53 -22.53 16.99
N GLU A 186 -12.45 -23.85 16.93
CA GLU A 186 -12.21 -24.70 18.09
C GLU A 186 -10.80 -25.29 18.04
N LYS A 187 -10.13 -25.28 19.18
CA LYS A 187 -8.83 -25.94 19.40
C LYS A 187 -8.76 -26.56 20.79
N ALA A 188 -7.75 -27.42 20.99
CA ALA A 188 -7.45 -27.95 22.33
C ALA A 188 -7.24 -26.78 23.31
N GLY A 189 -8.10 -26.70 24.33
CA GLY A 189 -8.05 -25.67 25.37
C GLY A 189 -9.01 -24.49 25.19
N GLY A 190 -9.93 -24.51 24.19
CA GLY A 190 -10.97 -23.50 24.07
C GLY A 190 -11.44 -23.23 22.65
N ALA A 191 -12.21 -22.16 22.51
CA ALA A 191 -12.72 -21.71 21.23
C ALA A 191 -12.59 -20.19 21.09
N LEU A 192 -12.35 -19.72 19.85
CA LEU A 192 -12.34 -18.31 19.48
C LEU A 192 -13.60 -17.99 18.68
N LEU A 193 -14.36 -17.02 19.13
CA LEU A 193 -15.41 -16.36 18.34
C LEU A 193 -14.83 -15.11 17.70
N SER A 194 -14.84 -15.06 16.37
CA SER A 194 -14.48 -13.88 15.58
C SER A 194 -15.72 -13.26 14.98
N LEU A 195 -15.93 -11.96 15.20
CA LEU A 195 -17.05 -11.16 14.68
C LEU A 195 -16.51 -9.97 13.91
N LYS A 196 -17.11 -9.68 12.74
CA LYS A 196 -16.78 -8.50 11.93
C LYS A 196 -18.00 -7.61 11.79
N PHE A 197 -17.80 -6.31 11.94
CA PHE A 197 -18.86 -5.31 11.84
C PHE A 197 -18.43 -4.18 10.89
N SER A 198 -19.32 -3.77 10.01
CA SER A 198 -19.12 -2.58 9.15
C SER A 198 -19.39 -1.26 9.88
N LYS A 199 -19.97 -1.32 11.08
CA LYS A 199 -20.20 -0.19 11.98
C LYS A 199 -19.67 -0.53 13.36
N GLU A 200 -19.27 0.48 14.11
CA GLU A 200 -18.75 0.27 15.46
C GLU A 200 -19.80 -0.43 16.36
N PRO A 201 -19.49 -1.63 16.90
CA PRO A 201 -20.39 -2.35 17.78
C PRO A 201 -20.38 -1.75 19.18
N ASP A 202 -21.51 -1.90 19.91
CA ASP A 202 -21.57 -1.56 21.34
C ASP A 202 -20.76 -2.57 22.16
N GLU A 203 -19.51 -2.17 22.46
CA GLU A 203 -18.57 -2.99 23.22
C GLU A 203 -19.10 -3.37 24.60
N LYS A 204 -19.80 -2.45 25.29
CA LYS A 204 -20.30 -2.70 26.65
C LYS A 204 -21.32 -3.84 26.64
N THR A 205 -22.26 -3.81 25.71
CA THR A 205 -23.26 -4.86 25.56
C THR A 205 -22.62 -6.19 25.18
N LEU A 206 -21.69 -6.20 24.22
CA LEU A 206 -20.98 -7.43 23.81
C LEU A 206 -20.14 -8.01 24.93
N ARG A 207 -19.42 -7.19 25.67
CA ARG A 207 -18.58 -7.62 26.80
C ARG A 207 -19.40 -8.20 27.93
N GLY A 208 -20.49 -7.54 28.32
CA GLY A 208 -21.42 -8.04 29.35
C GLY A 208 -22.09 -9.35 28.94
N ALA A 209 -22.49 -9.50 27.68
CA ALA A 209 -23.01 -10.77 27.18
C ALA A 209 -21.96 -11.88 27.20
N ALA A 210 -20.74 -11.61 26.73
CA ALA A 210 -19.65 -12.57 26.73
C ALA A 210 -19.30 -13.09 28.12
N GLU A 211 -19.36 -12.24 29.14
CA GLU A 211 -19.16 -12.63 30.56
C GLU A 211 -20.21 -13.65 31.01
N SER A 212 -21.46 -13.47 30.61
CA SER A 212 -22.53 -14.42 30.96
C SER A 212 -22.39 -15.79 30.29
N PHE A 213 -21.62 -15.88 29.21
CA PHE A 213 -21.30 -17.13 28.50
C PHE A 213 -19.95 -17.73 28.88
N GLY A 214 -19.26 -17.15 29.89
CA GLY A 214 -17.99 -17.71 30.42
C GLY A 214 -16.76 -17.34 29.57
N ARG A 215 -16.69 -16.12 29.01
CA ARG A 215 -15.50 -15.65 28.26
C ARG A 215 -14.21 -15.75 29.08
N THR A 216 -13.09 -15.97 28.40
CA THR A 216 -11.74 -15.96 29.00
C THR A 216 -10.94 -14.72 28.59
N ASP A 217 -11.27 -14.14 27.42
CA ASP A 217 -10.61 -12.96 26.88
C ASP A 217 -11.54 -12.22 25.93
N PHE A 218 -11.35 -10.91 25.72
CA PHE A 218 -12.17 -10.08 24.85
C PHE A 218 -11.32 -8.95 24.23
N VAL A 219 -11.16 -8.99 22.92
CA VAL A 219 -10.39 -8.02 22.16
C VAL A 219 -11.31 -7.33 21.14
N LYS A 220 -11.30 -6.00 21.09
CA LYS A 220 -11.94 -5.19 20.05
C LYS A 220 -10.86 -4.47 19.27
N ILE A 221 -10.94 -4.52 17.95
CA ILE A 221 -10.00 -3.88 17.02
C ILE A 221 -10.82 -2.96 16.11
N ALA A 222 -10.52 -1.68 16.12
CA ALA A 222 -11.05 -0.72 15.17
C ALA A 222 -10.34 -0.86 13.81
N PRO A 223 -10.99 -0.49 12.71
CA PRO A 223 -10.39 -0.52 11.39
C PRO A 223 -9.13 0.34 11.28
N VAL A 224 -8.18 -0.10 10.45
CA VAL A 224 -6.96 0.64 10.12
C VAL A 224 -6.94 1.08 8.64
N LEU A 225 -7.95 0.69 7.86
CA LEU A 225 -8.11 1.08 6.47
C LEU A 225 -9.18 2.18 6.31
N PRO A 226 -9.00 3.11 5.35
CA PRO A 226 -9.94 4.22 5.15
C PRO A 226 -11.30 3.80 4.60
N THR A 227 -11.36 2.81 3.70
CA THR A 227 -12.63 2.30 3.13
C THR A 227 -13.03 1.01 3.83
N LEU A 228 -14.13 1.05 4.58
CA LEU A 228 -14.64 -0.11 5.30
C LEU A 228 -15.33 -1.10 4.34
N SER A 229 -15.30 -2.37 4.74
CA SER A 229 -16.04 -3.45 4.08
C SER A 229 -17.37 -3.73 4.77
N ARG A 230 -18.27 -4.40 4.07
CA ARG A 230 -19.59 -4.82 4.58
C ARG A 230 -20.05 -6.12 3.94
N ALA A 231 -20.91 -6.86 4.62
CA ALA A 231 -21.55 -8.03 4.03
C ALA A 231 -22.37 -7.63 2.79
N GLY A 232 -22.34 -8.48 1.77
CA GLY A 232 -23.06 -8.23 0.53
C GLY A 232 -22.51 -7.10 -0.33
N CYS A 233 -21.30 -6.59 -0.01
CA CYS A 233 -20.60 -5.64 -0.87
C CYS A 233 -20.47 -6.21 -2.28
N SER A 234 -20.94 -5.47 -3.29
CA SER A 234 -20.83 -5.80 -4.70
C SER A 234 -20.39 -4.57 -5.48
N VAL A 235 -19.63 -4.81 -6.52
CA VAL A 235 -19.14 -3.77 -7.44
C VAL A 235 -19.72 -4.02 -8.84
N PRO A 236 -19.85 -2.97 -9.67
CA PRO A 236 -20.48 -3.10 -10.98
C PRO A 236 -19.64 -3.90 -12.00
N PHE A 237 -18.32 -3.98 -11.80
CA PHE A 237 -17.34 -4.67 -12.65
C PHE A 237 -16.06 -4.88 -11.83
N ALA A 238 -15.21 -5.84 -12.24
CA ALA A 238 -13.92 -6.13 -11.60
C ALA A 238 -12.75 -6.20 -12.61
N THR A 239 -13.04 -6.26 -13.93
CA THR A 239 -12.06 -6.36 -15.01
C THR A 239 -12.25 -5.25 -16.03
N ALA A 240 -11.26 -5.05 -16.91
CA ALA A 240 -11.35 -4.08 -17.99
C ALA A 240 -12.45 -4.47 -18.99
N GLU A 241 -12.59 -5.76 -19.31
CA GLU A 241 -13.63 -6.27 -20.19
C GLU A 241 -15.03 -6.01 -19.60
N GLU A 242 -15.26 -6.34 -18.34
CA GLU A 242 -16.53 -6.07 -17.64
C GLU A 242 -16.85 -4.58 -17.60
N THR A 243 -15.83 -3.73 -17.44
CA THR A 243 -16.00 -2.26 -17.44
C THR A 243 -16.46 -1.75 -18.79
N LEU A 244 -15.89 -2.22 -19.90
CA LEU A 244 -16.32 -1.85 -21.23
C LEU A 244 -17.78 -2.26 -21.46
N LYS A 245 -18.13 -3.50 -21.10
CA LYS A 245 -19.50 -4.01 -21.20
C LYS A 245 -20.48 -3.21 -20.32
N TYR A 246 -20.07 -2.87 -19.09
CA TYR A 246 -20.89 -2.04 -18.20
C TYR A 246 -21.14 -0.64 -18.76
N ASN A 247 -20.14 -0.08 -19.49
CA ASN A 247 -20.22 1.25 -20.09
C ASN A 247 -20.98 1.30 -21.43
N GLU A 248 -21.36 0.15 -22.01
CA GLU A 248 -22.15 0.11 -23.25
C GLU A 248 -23.44 0.93 -23.08
N GLY A 249 -23.61 1.93 -23.94
CA GLY A 249 -24.74 2.85 -23.93
C GLY A 249 -24.72 3.96 -22.86
N LYS A 250 -23.88 3.87 -21.81
CA LYS A 250 -23.78 4.89 -20.77
C LYS A 250 -22.86 6.05 -21.15
N ARG A 251 -21.80 5.80 -21.92
CA ARG A 251 -20.81 6.79 -22.39
C ARG A 251 -20.10 7.54 -21.26
N LEU A 252 -19.89 6.87 -20.10
CA LEU A 252 -19.15 7.44 -19.00
C LEU A 252 -17.66 7.52 -19.35
N ARG A 253 -16.99 8.51 -18.78
CA ARG A 253 -15.53 8.67 -18.83
C ARG A 253 -14.86 7.69 -17.85
N MET A 254 -13.56 7.41 -18.04
CA MET A 254 -12.82 6.48 -17.19
C MET A 254 -12.86 6.87 -15.71
N TRP A 255 -12.75 8.17 -15.37
CA TRP A 255 -12.83 8.66 -14.01
C TRP A 255 -14.24 8.51 -13.38
N GLU A 256 -15.32 8.61 -14.19
CA GLU A 256 -16.69 8.43 -13.72
C GLU A 256 -16.97 6.96 -13.38
N LEU A 257 -16.42 6.04 -14.20
CA LEU A 257 -16.45 4.60 -13.93
C LEU A 257 -15.68 4.25 -12.64
N ALA A 258 -14.52 4.87 -12.43
CA ALA A 258 -13.76 4.74 -11.19
C ALA A 258 -14.58 5.20 -9.97
N ALA A 259 -15.25 6.35 -10.09
CA ALA A 259 -16.10 6.90 -9.02
C ALA A 259 -17.33 6.00 -8.75
N GLU A 260 -17.97 5.46 -9.79
CA GLU A 260 -19.09 4.51 -9.64
C GLU A 260 -18.66 3.21 -8.95
N TYR A 261 -17.49 2.68 -9.34
CA TYR A 261 -16.93 1.49 -8.69
C TYR A 261 -16.67 1.72 -7.21
N GLU A 262 -15.89 2.76 -6.87
CA GLU A 262 -15.47 3.03 -5.49
C GLU A 262 -16.66 3.43 -4.59
N ALA A 263 -17.62 4.18 -5.12
CA ALA A 263 -18.85 4.50 -4.42
C ALA A 263 -19.66 3.24 -4.08
N ALA A 264 -19.79 2.31 -5.02
CA ALA A 264 -20.44 1.01 -4.78
C ALA A 264 -19.65 0.17 -3.77
N ARG A 265 -18.30 0.14 -3.86
CA ARG A 265 -17.39 -0.58 -2.96
C ARG A 265 -17.48 -0.05 -1.52
N GLY A 266 -17.36 1.26 -1.35
CA GLY A 266 -17.36 1.94 -0.04
C GLY A 266 -18.74 2.14 0.55
N GLY A 267 -19.82 2.12 -0.25
CA GLY A 267 -21.16 2.51 0.19
C GLY A 267 -21.28 4.01 0.43
N THR A 268 -20.62 4.81 -0.38
CA THR A 268 -20.55 6.28 -0.32
C THR A 268 -21.05 6.89 -1.64
N SER A 269 -21.07 8.21 -1.76
CA SER A 269 -21.43 8.89 -2.99
C SER A 269 -20.22 9.07 -3.94
N LYS A 270 -20.48 9.33 -5.22
CA LYS A 270 -19.43 9.64 -6.20
C LYS A 270 -18.74 10.98 -5.89
N GLU A 271 -19.48 11.90 -5.32
CA GLU A 271 -19.00 13.20 -4.86
C GLU A 271 -17.97 13.02 -3.73
N GLU A 272 -18.27 12.19 -2.73
CA GLU A 272 -17.34 11.86 -1.64
C GLU A 272 -16.09 11.13 -2.14
N VAL A 273 -16.23 10.25 -3.14
CA VAL A 273 -15.07 9.61 -3.80
C VAL A 273 -14.19 10.65 -4.48
N PHE A 274 -14.78 11.62 -5.20
CA PHE A 274 -14.04 12.69 -5.85
C PHE A 274 -13.34 13.60 -4.82
N GLU A 275 -14.02 13.99 -3.76
CA GLU A 275 -13.47 14.81 -2.67
C GLU A 275 -12.30 14.10 -1.98
N THR A 276 -12.45 12.80 -1.70
CA THR A 276 -11.38 11.98 -1.12
C THR A 276 -10.15 11.94 -2.02
N MET A 277 -10.33 11.72 -3.33
CA MET A 277 -9.23 11.74 -4.29
C MET A 277 -8.62 13.12 -4.40
N SER A 278 -9.42 14.20 -4.39
CA SER A 278 -8.91 15.57 -4.40
C SER A 278 -8.00 15.86 -3.21
N GLY A 279 -8.40 15.43 -1.99
CA GLY A 279 -7.57 15.55 -0.81
C GLY A 279 -6.25 14.75 -0.91
N ILE A 280 -6.28 13.58 -1.54
CA ILE A 280 -5.07 12.77 -1.81
C ILE A 280 -4.16 13.49 -2.81
N VAL A 281 -4.71 14.05 -3.88
CA VAL A 281 -3.96 14.83 -4.88
C VAL A 281 -3.30 16.05 -4.25
N GLU A 282 -3.95 16.73 -3.31
CA GLU A 282 -3.33 17.84 -2.56
C GLU A 282 -2.11 17.38 -1.74
N VAL A 283 -2.12 16.16 -1.19
CA VAL A 283 -0.93 15.61 -0.50
C VAL A 283 0.20 15.36 -1.50
N MET A 284 -0.12 14.81 -2.68
CA MET A 284 0.86 14.60 -3.76
C MET A 284 1.46 15.94 -4.25
N GLU A 285 0.63 16.97 -4.40
CA GLU A 285 1.07 18.33 -4.73
C GLU A 285 2.00 18.93 -3.67
N ARG A 286 1.71 18.73 -2.39
CA ARG A 286 2.61 19.14 -1.31
C ARG A 286 3.95 18.40 -1.37
N ALA A 287 3.93 17.09 -1.66
CA ALA A 287 5.14 16.31 -1.81
C ALA A 287 6.00 16.83 -2.98
N LEU A 288 5.37 17.13 -4.12
CA LEU A 288 6.03 17.75 -5.28
C LEU A 288 6.65 19.11 -4.92
N LYS A 289 5.90 20.01 -4.31
CA LYS A 289 6.37 21.34 -3.89
C LYS A 289 7.54 21.26 -2.92
N ASN A 290 7.47 20.35 -1.94
CA ASN A 290 8.55 20.15 -0.98
C ASN A 290 9.84 19.67 -1.65
N GLY A 291 9.75 18.73 -2.60
CA GLY A 291 10.91 18.27 -3.35
C GLY A 291 11.54 19.36 -4.22
N LEU A 292 10.71 20.18 -4.91
CA LEU A 292 11.19 21.32 -5.70
C LEU A 292 11.83 22.41 -4.84
N ALA A 293 11.37 22.62 -3.62
CA ALA A 293 11.95 23.57 -2.68
C ALA A 293 13.32 23.12 -2.13
N GLY A 294 13.66 21.86 -2.32
CA GLY A 294 14.86 21.22 -1.79
C GLY A 294 14.60 20.43 -0.51
N THR A 295 15.36 19.37 -0.33
CA THR A 295 15.22 18.44 0.80
C THR A 295 16.55 18.22 1.51
N GLU A 296 16.51 18.14 2.84
CA GLU A 296 17.67 17.82 3.68
C GLU A 296 17.39 16.55 4.49
N TYR A 297 18.25 15.56 4.33
CA TYR A 297 18.20 14.32 5.11
C TYR A 297 19.56 13.60 4.99
N ALA A 298 20.19 13.28 6.10
CA ALA A 298 21.55 12.72 6.11
C ALA A 298 21.59 11.23 5.69
N ASP A 299 20.61 10.43 6.09
CA ASP A 299 20.57 8.98 5.84
C ASP A 299 19.94 8.64 4.47
N ARG A 300 20.57 9.11 3.39
CA ARG A 300 20.19 8.82 2.00
C ARG A 300 21.39 8.67 1.07
N ILE A 301 21.17 8.02 -0.08
CA ILE A 301 22.18 7.83 -1.14
C ILE A 301 22.26 9.07 -2.02
N LEU A 302 21.12 9.53 -2.52
CA LEU A 302 21.00 10.65 -3.46
C LEU A 302 20.71 11.96 -2.72
N GLY A 303 21.46 13.00 -3.04
CA GLY A 303 21.12 14.37 -2.67
C GLY A 303 19.99 14.94 -3.51
N PRO A 304 19.59 16.21 -3.28
CA PRO A 304 18.57 16.87 -4.09
C PRO A 304 19.05 17.10 -5.52
N GLN A 305 18.27 16.68 -6.52
CA GLN A 305 18.60 16.74 -7.95
C GLN A 305 17.44 17.29 -8.80
N ALA A 306 16.21 17.41 -8.27
CA ALA A 306 15.05 17.86 -9.01
C ALA A 306 15.30 19.23 -9.67
N HIS A 307 15.89 20.18 -8.93
CA HIS A 307 16.24 21.51 -9.42
C HIS A 307 17.20 21.51 -10.63
N MET A 308 18.01 20.45 -10.81
CA MET A 308 19.01 20.37 -11.89
C MET A 308 18.35 20.35 -13.27
N ILE A 309 17.15 19.76 -13.41
CA ILE A 309 16.41 19.73 -14.68
C ILE A 309 15.99 21.16 -15.07
N ALA A 310 15.37 21.92 -14.16
CA ALA A 310 14.97 23.30 -14.44
C ALA A 310 16.20 24.18 -14.74
N GLU A 311 17.30 24.05 -14.00
CA GLU A 311 18.53 24.80 -14.22
C GLU A 311 19.18 24.49 -15.58
N ALA A 312 19.28 23.22 -15.94
CA ALA A 312 19.81 22.81 -17.23
C ALA A 312 18.90 23.27 -18.39
N GLY A 313 17.58 23.24 -18.19
CA GLY A 313 16.58 23.76 -19.13
C GLY A 313 16.75 25.26 -19.39
N ARG A 314 16.91 26.07 -18.34
CA ARG A 314 17.19 27.51 -18.46
C ARG A 314 18.46 27.83 -19.23
N ARG A 315 19.47 26.98 -19.18
CA ARG A 315 20.72 27.11 -19.92
C ARG A 315 20.64 26.58 -21.36
N GLY A 316 19.52 26.01 -21.77
CA GLY A 316 19.39 25.36 -23.08
C GLY A 316 20.24 24.07 -23.24
N ALA A 317 20.61 23.42 -22.13
CA ALA A 317 21.51 22.26 -22.11
C ALA A 317 20.76 20.91 -22.20
N LEU A 318 19.42 20.93 -22.26
CA LEU A 318 18.61 19.72 -22.38
C LEU A 318 18.12 19.49 -23.81
N LEU A 319 17.81 18.24 -24.13
CA LEU A 319 17.06 17.93 -25.35
C LEU A 319 15.69 18.65 -25.30
N PRO A 320 15.14 19.09 -26.46
CA PRO A 320 13.89 19.85 -26.52
C PRO A 320 12.65 18.95 -26.31
N CYS A 321 12.52 18.37 -25.13
CA CYS A 321 11.45 17.46 -24.71
C CYS A 321 10.64 18.07 -23.55
N GLY A 322 10.07 19.28 -23.74
CA GLY A 322 9.49 20.10 -22.68
C GLY A 322 8.58 19.33 -21.70
N LEU A 323 7.57 18.62 -22.19
CA LEU A 323 6.65 17.84 -21.35
C LEU A 323 7.36 16.71 -20.59
N LEU A 324 8.26 15.98 -21.25
CA LEU A 324 9.04 14.91 -20.61
C LEU A 324 9.95 15.49 -19.51
N ASN A 325 10.58 16.63 -19.75
CA ASN A 325 11.44 17.28 -18.76
C ASN A 325 10.64 17.72 -17.52
N ALA A 326 9.43 18.24 -17.68
CA ALA A 326 8.54 18.57 -16.57
C ALA A 326 8.14 17.31 -15.76
N VAL A 327 7.89 16.20 -16.43
CA VAL A 327 7.60 14.91 -15.79
C VAL A 327 8.82 14.38 -15.03
N ILE A 328 10.02 14.44 -15.61
CA ILE A 328 11.28 14.03 -14.93
C ILE A 328 11.49 14.84 -13.64
N GLU A 329 11.34 16.15 -13.72
CA GLU A 329 11.49 17.06 -12.58
C GLU A 329 10.48 16.73 -11.47
N SER A 330 9.20 16.57 -11.83
CA SER A 330 8.12 16.27 -10.88
C SER A 330 8.30 14.91 -10.21
N ILE A 331 8.65 13.86 -10.96
CA ILE A 331 8.95 12.53 -10.42
C ILE A 331 10.12 12.61 -9.45
N THR A 332 11.21 13.27 -9.86
CA THR A 332 12.40 13.41 -9.04
C THR A 332 12.09 14.13 -7.73
N ALA A 333 11.35 15.23 -7.77
CA ALA A 333 10.96 16.00 -6.59
C ALA A 333 10.15 15.17 -5.58
N ILE A 334 9.16 14.40 -6.03
CA ILE A 334 8.37 13.53 -5.14
C ILE A 334 9.24 12.42 -4.55
N MET A 335 10.10 11.79 -5.36
CA MET A 335 11.01 10.75 -4.89
C MET A 335 12.03 11.28 -3.87
N GLU A 336 12.47 12.51 -4.01
CA GLU A 336 13.35 13.18 -3.04
C GLU A 336 12.62 13.49 -1.73
N THR A 337 11.38 13.97 -1.80
CA THR A 337 10.53 14.15 -0.61
C THR A 337 10.39 12.83 0.15
N LYS A 338 10.13 11.72 -0.54
CA LYS A 338 10.09 10.39 0.06
C LYS A 338 11.42 10.02 0.72
N SER A 339 12.53 10.18 0.01
CA SER A 339 13.87 9.79 0.49
C SER A 339 14.35 10.68 1.64
N ALA A 340 13.77 11.87 1.80
CA ALA A 340 14.00 12.77 2.93
C ALA A 340 12.95 12.62 4.05
N MET A 341 12.24 11.50 4.10
CA MET A 341 11.21 11.23 5.12
C MET A 341 10.05 12.24 5.14
N GLY A 342 9.79 12.91 4.02
CA GLY A 342 8.63 13.77 3.84
C GLY A 342 7.33 13.00 3.64
N GLY A 343 6.19 13.69 3.78
CA GLY A 343 4.86 13.10 3.54
C GLY A 343 4.64 12.83 2.05
N ILE A 344 4.22 11.62 1.72
CA ILE A 344 3.91 11.15 0.37
C ILE A 344 2.62 10.33 0.36
N VAL A 345 2.15 10.00 -0.84
CA VAL A 345 1.12 8.97 -1.06
C VAL A 345 1.75 7.77 -1.75
N ALA A 346 1.54 6.58 -1.23
CA ALA A 346 1.88 5.36 -1.97
C ALA A 346 0.94 5.23 -3.19
N ALA A 347 1.49 5.07 -4.42
CA ALA A 347 0.70 5.04 -5.64
C ALA A 347 1.45 4.28 -6.77
N PRO A 348 1.24 2.96 -6.97
CA PRO A 348 0.55 2.06 -6.04
C PRO A 348 1.39 1.67 -4.81
N THR A 349 2.69 1.96 -4.77
CA THR A 349 3.56 1.74 -3.61
C THR A 349 4.38 3.00 -3.30
N ALA A 350 4.99 3.05 -2.10
CA ALA A 350 5.94 4.12 -1.79
C ALA A 350 7.19 4.07 -2.68
N GLY A 351 7.59 2.88 -3.15
CA GLY A 351 8.69 2.70 -4.10
C GLY A 351 8.43 3.29 -5.48
N SER A 352 7.18 3.40 -5.87
CA SER A 352 6.71 3.98 -7.13
C SER A 352 5.95 5.29 -6.96
N CYS A 353 5.99 5.91 -5.78
CA CYS A 353 5.23 7.14 -5.45
C CYS A 353 5.58 8.36 -6.31
N GLY A 354 6.66 8.33 -7.07
CA GLY A 354 7.02 9.35 -8.06
C GLY A 354 6.39 9.09 -9.42
N CYS A 355 6.31 7.82 -9.84
CA CYS A 355 5.91 7.43 -11.19
C CYS A 355 4.52 7.95 -11.56
N LEU A 356 3.48 7.51 -10.86
CA LEU A 356 2.11 7.93 -11.15
C LEU A 356 1.87 9.42 -10.81
N PRO A 357 2.07 9.89 -9.56
CA PRO A 357 1.77 11.27 -9.23
C PRO A 357 2.64 12.27 -10.00
N GLY A 358 3.96 12.05 -10.08
CA GLY A 358 4.87 12.96 -10.77
C GLY A 358 4.58 13.07 -12.26
N THR A 359 4.14 11.96 -12.89
CA THR A 359 3.74 11.97 -14.30
C THR A 359 2.47 12.79 -14.52
N LEU A 360 1.42 12.54 -13.74
CA LEU A 360 0.13 13.22 -13.94
C LEU A 360 0.18 14.69 -13.54
N LEU A 361 0.78 15.01 -12.38
CA LEU A 361 0.90 16.39 -11.91
C LEU A 361 1.86 17.20 -12.79
N GLY A 362 3.02 16.63 -13.13
CA GLY A 362 3.97 17.27 -14.04
C GLY A 362 3.36 17.56 -15.41
N ALA A 363 2.59 16.61 -15.96
CA ALA A 363 1.87 16.83 -17.22
C ALA A 363 0.73 17.85 -17.08
N ALA A 364 -0.06 17.78 -16.01
CA ALA A 364 -1.16 18.72 -15.78
C ALA A 364 -0.64 20.17 -15.66
N HIS A 365 0.43 20.40 -14.89
CA HIS A 365 1.06 21.71 -14.76
C HIS A 365 1.63 22.21 -16.10
N ALA A 366 2.38 21.37 -16.81
CA ALA A 366 2.98 21.75 -18.10
C ALA A 366 1.93 22.07 -19.18
N LEU A 367 0.77 21.44 -19.10
CA LEU A 367 -0.36 21.65 -20.03
C LEU A 367 -1.37 22.70 -19.54
N GLY A 368 -1.15 23.32 -18.38
CA GLY A 368 -2.05 24.31 -17.79
C GLY A 368 -3.43 23.77 -17.43
N LYS A 369 -3.52 22.48 -17.05
CA LYS A 369 -4.79 21.84 -16.66
C LYS A 369 -5.15 22.22 -15.23
N PRO A 370 -6.44 22.45 -14.91
CA PRO A 370 -6.88 22.73 -13.54
C PRO A 370 -6.77 21.49 -12.64
N ALA A 371 -6.76 21.71 -11.32
CA ALA A 371 -6.61 20.65 -10.31
C ALA A 371 -7.65 19.52 -10.43
N ASP A 372 -8.90 19.87 -10.78
CA ASP A 372 -9.98 18.90 -10.99
C ASP A 372 -9.65 17.89 -12.10
N GLU A 373 -8.99 18.33 -13.17
CA GLU A 373 -8.59 17.44 -14.26
C GLU A 373 -7.46 16.48 -13.80
N ALA A 374 -6.56 16.91 -12.93
CA ALA A 374 -5.57 16.05 -12.31
C ALA A 374 -6.25 15.01 -11.38
N THR A 375 -7.26 15.41 -10.60
CA THR A 375 -8.06 14.51 -9.77
C THR A 375 -8.81 13.47 -10.62
N LYS A 376 -9.44 13.87 -11.72
CA LYS A 376 -10.09 12.94 -12.68
C LYS A 376 -9.09 11.98 -13.31
N ALA A 377 -7.91 12.47 -13.70
CA ALA A 377 -6.84 11.63 -14.23
C ALA A 377 -6.34 10.60 -13.20
N MET A 378 -6.25 11.01 -11.92
CA MET A 378 -5.84 10.13 -10.83
C MET A 378 -6.90 9.04 -10.55
N LEU A 379 -8.20 9.37 -10.60
CA LEU A 379 -9.29 8.38 -10.51
C LEU A 379 -9.24 7.38 -11.67
N ALA A 380 -9.04 7.85 -12.91
CA ALA A 380 -8.89 6.99 -14.08
C ALA A 380 -7.69 6.03 -13.95
N ALA A 381 -6.57 6.54 -13.46
CA ALA A 381 -5.38 5.73 -13.13
C ALA A 381 -5.68 4.71 -12.02
N GLY A 382 -6.43 5.12 -11.00
CA GLY A 382 -6.88 4.26 -9.90
C GLY A 382 -7.67 3.05 -10.38
N LEU A 383 -8.51 3.22 -11.40
CA LEU A 383 -9.29 2.11 -11.98
C LEU A 383 -8.40 1.07 -12.66
N VAL A 384 -7.34 1.46 -13.34
CA VAL A 384 -6.34 0.50 -13.87
C VAL A 384 -5.64 -0.24 -12.72
N GLY A 385 -5.28 0.48 -11.65
CA GLY A 385 -4.71 -0.13 -10.46
C GLY A 385 -5.65 -1.14 -9.79
N LEU A 386 -6.98 -0.93 -9.84
CA LEU A 386 -7.95 -1.90 -9.35
C LEU A 386 -7.88 -3.22 -10.12
N TYR A 387 -7.81 -3.21 -11.44
CA TYR A 387 -7.68 -4.43 -12.23
C TYR A 387 -6.40 -5.20 -11.87
N ILE A 388 -5.30 -4.47 -11.61
CA ILE A 388 -4.04 -5.08 -11.16
C ILE A 388 -4.20 -5.65 -9.73
N ALA A 389 -4.86 -4.95 -8.81
CA ALA A 389 -5.07 -5.41 -7.43
C ALA A 389 -5.98 -6.65 -7.36
N GLU A 390 -6.98 -6.77 -8.26
CA GLU A 390 -7.88 -7.92 -8.32
C GLU A 390 -7.21 -9.16 -8.90
N SER A 391 -6.34 -9.02 -9.90
CA SER A 391 -5.81 -10.13 -10.72
C SER A 391 -4.32 -10.43 -10.45
N ALA A 392 -3.59 -9.53 -9.78
CA ALA A 392 -2.16 -9.63 -9.52
C ALA A 392 -1.79 -9.15 -8.10
N THR A 393 -0.71 -8.38 -7.97
CA THR A 393 -0.20 -7.82 -6.69
C THR A 393 0.59 -6.55 -6.95
N PHE A 394 0.82 -5.75 -5.89
CA PHE A 394 1.81 -4.65 -5.88
C PHE A 394 3.06 -5.00 -5.06
N ALA A 395 3.22 -6.25 -4.62
CA ALA A 395 4.37 -6.70 -3.86
C ALA A 395 5.56 -7.04 -4.78
N ALA A 396 6.58 -6.19 -4.80
CA ALA A 396 7.81 -6.44 -5.56
C ALA A 396 8.55 -7.70 -5.07
N GLU A 397 8.35 -8.07 -3.82
CA GLU A 397 8.88 -9.28 -3.17
C GLU A 397 8.29 -10.56 -3.80
N ILE A 398 7.15 -10.44 -4.46
CA ILE A 398 6.47 -11.55 -5.15
C ILE A 398 6.75 -11.51 -6.65
N ALA A 399 6.70 -10.33 -7.29
CA ALA A 399 6.66 -10.23 -8.74
C ALA A 399 7.62 -9.17 -9.35
N GLY A 400 8.58 -8.66 -8.59
CA GLY A 400 9.56 -7.67 -9.08
C GLY A 400 9.01 -6.25 -9.21
N CYS A 401 9.82 -5.32 -9.72
CA CYS A 401 9.46 -3.91 -9.83
C CYS A 401 8.41 -3.62 -10.92
N GLN A 402 8.12 -4.58 -11.79
CA GLN A 402 7.06 -4.46 -12.80
C GLN A 402 5.67 -4.25 -12.20
N VAL A 403 5.42 -4.80 -10.99
CA VAL A 403 4.16 -4.59 -10.25
C VAL A 403 4.18 -3.35 -9.35
N GLU A 404 5.27 -2.59 -9.31
CA GLU A 404 5.38 -1.29 -8.64
C GLU A 404 5.51 -0.15 -9.66
N CYS A 405 6.74 0.15 -10.12
CA CYS A 405 6.99 1.19 -11.11
C CYS A 405 6.33 0.87 -12.46
N GLY A 406 6.27 -0.41 -12.83
CA GLY A 406 5.57 -0.84 -14.04
C GLY A 406 4.07 -0.63 -13.93
N ALA A 407 3.44 -1.05 -12.83
CA ALA A 407 2.03 -0.77 -12.56
C ALA A 407 1.75 0.75 -12.54
N GLY A 408 2.61 1.54 -11.85
CA GLY A 408 2.52 2.99 -11.85
C GLY A 408 2.60 3.60 -13.25
N SER A 409 3.40 3.01 -14.16
CA SER A 409 3.50 3.41 -15.57
C SER A 409 2.19 3.15 -16.34
N GLY A 410 1.60 1.95 -16.20
CA GLY A 410 0.32 1.63 -16.83
C GLY A 410 -0.82 2.51 -16.33
N MET A 411 -0.89 2.72 -15.01
CA MET A 411 -1.85 3.63 -14.38
C MET A 411 -1.68 5.07 -14.88
N ALA A 412 -0.44 5.58 -14.94
CA ALA A 412 -0.15 6.91 -15.43
C ALA A 412 -0.49 7.08 -16.92
N ALA A 413 -0.28 6.06 -17.75
CA ALA A 413 -0.64 6.09 -19.17
C ALA A 413 -2.14 6.29 -19.37
N ALA A 414 -2.98 5.54 -18.64
CA ALA A 414 -4.43 5.74 -18.65
C ALA A 414 -4.84 7.13 -18.14
N GLY A 415 -4.23 7.58 -17.04
CA GLY A 415 -4.48 8.92 -16.48
C GLY A 415 -4.13 10.04 -17.44
N LEU A 416 -3.03 9.93 -18.21
CA LEU A 416 -2.66 10.90 -19.25
C LEU A 416 -3.68 10.94 -20.40
N VAL A 417 -4.16 9.79 -20.84
CA VAL A 417 -5.22 9.72 -21.87
C VAL A 417 -6.50 10.38 -21.36
N GLN A 418 -6.90 10.12 -20.09
CA GLN A 418 -8.02 10.81 -19.44
C GLN A 418 -7.81 12.32 -19.39
N LEU A 419 -6.60 12.79 -19.01
CA LEU A 419 -6.24 14.22 -18.93
C LEU A 419 -6.37 14.92 -20.30
N MET A 420 -6.10 14.19 -21.38
CA MET A 420 -6.24 14.69 -22.76
C MET A 420 -7.64 14.50 -23.33
N GLY A 421 -8.56 13.90 -22.61
CA GLY A 421 -9.95 13.71 -23.02
C GLY A 421 -10.18 12.50 -23.93
N GLY A 422 -9.26 11.52 -23.96
CA GLY A 422 -9.41 10.28 -24.70
C GLY A 422 -10.54 9.39 -24.18
N SER A 423 -10.87 8.34 -24.94
CA SER A 423 -11.93 7.38 -24.59
C SER A 423 -11.50 6.38 -23.51
N VAL A 424 -12.45 5.63 -22.98
CA VAL A 424 -12.19 4.54 -22.01
C VAL A 424 -11.31 3.47 -22.62
N GLU A 425 -11.59 3.10 -23.88
CA GLU A 425 -10.80 2.13 -24.64
C GLU A 425 -9.36 2.61 -24.80
N GLN A 426 -9.15 3.87 -25.18
CA GLN A 426 -7.82 4.44 -25.31
C GLN A 426 -7.06 4.48 -23.97
N CYS A 427 -7.74 4.73 -22.83
CA CYS A 427 -7.14 4.63 -21.50
C CYS A 427 -6.63 3.20 -21.23
N MET A 428 -7.42 2.18 -21.54
CA MET A 428 -7.06 0.77 -21.38
C MET A 428 -5.96 0.34 -22.36
N ASP A 429 -5.99 0.84 -23.58
CA ASP A 429 -4.97 0.57 -24.60
C ASP A 429 -3.60 1.13 -24.17
N ALA A 430 -3.57 2.36 -23.70
CA ALA A 430 -2.36 3.00 -23.18
C ALA A 430 -1.78 2.22 -21.99
N ALA A 431 -2.64 1.81 -21.05
CA ALA A 431 -2.24 1.02 -19.88
C ALA A 431 -1.65 -0.34 -20.29
N SER A 432 -2.33 -1.05 -21.23
CA SER A 432 -1.85 -2.34 -21.71
C SER A 432 -0.48 -2.21 -22.37
N MET A 433 -0.30 -1.27 -23.32
CA MET A 433 0.99 -1.04 -23.97
C MET A 433 2.09 -0.69 -22.98
N ALA A 434 1.78 0.15 -21.97
CA ALA A 434 2.76 0.54 -20.95
C ALA A 434 3.20 -0.65 -20.08
N LEU A 435 2.29 -1.55 -19.72
CA LEU A 435 2.58 -2.76 -18.96
C LEU A 435 3.38 -3.78 -19.78
N GLN A 436 3.06 -3.97 -21.08
CA GLN A 436 3.84 -4.82 -21.97
C GLN A 436 5.31 -4.44 -22.01
N ASN A 437 5.61 -3.13 -22.07
CA ASN A 437 6.97 -2.60 -22.18
C ASN A 437 7.84 -2.83 -20.92
N VAL A 438 7.24 -3.06 -19.75
CA VAL A 438 7.93 -3.20 -18.46
C VAL A 438 7.95 -4.62 -17.93
N THR A 439 7.44 -5.58 -18.69
CA THR A 439 7.41 -7.00 -18.30
C THR A 439 8.84 -7.51 -18.09
N GLY A 440 9.09 -8.15 -16.92
CA GLY A 440 10.41 -8.64 -16.53
C GLY A 440 11.24 -7.64 -15.71
N LEU A 441 10.70 -6.47 -15.34
CA LEU A 441 11.44 -5.47 -14.57
C LEU A 441 11.74 -5.97 -13.14
N ALA A 442 13.02 -6.25 -12.86
CA ALA A 442 13.50 -6.71 -11.57
C ALA A 442 13.40 -5.65 -10.45
N CYS A 443 13.39 -6.08 -9.18
CA CYS A 443 13.55 -5.22 -8.00
C CYS A 443 14.88 -5.54 -7.31
N ASP A 444 15.89 -4.69 -7.52
CA ASP A 444 17.31 -4.89 -7.19
C ASP A 444 17.91 -3.62 -6.55
N PHE A 445 17.41 -3.24 -5.39
CA PHE A 445 17.81 -2.02 -4.68
C PHE A 445 19.31 -2.02 -4.26
N ILE A 446 19.87 -0.82 -4.05
CA ILE A 446 21.25 -0.61 -3.61
C ILE A 446 21.30 -0.25 -2.12
N ALA A 447 22.21 -0.87 -1.39
CA ALA A 447 22.52 -0.56 0.01
C ALA A 447 21.30 -0.52 0.95
N GLY A 448 20.27 -1.32 0.68
CA GLY A 448 19.05 -1.37 1.50
C GLY A 448 18.21 -0.09 1.45
N ARG A 449 18.31 0.71 0.37
CA ARG A 449 17.54 1.94 0.20
C ARG A 449 16.68 1.91 -1.06
N VAL A 450 15.46 2.43 -0.96
CA VAL A 450 14.51 2.56 -2.08
C VAL A 450 14.76 3.89 -2.81
N GLU A 451 16.01 4.10 -3.25
CA GLU A 451 16.46 5.31 -3.94
C GLU A 451 17.07 4.98 -5.32
N VAL A 452 18.01 4.05 -5.35
CA VAL A 452 18.68 3.60 -6.58
C VAL A 452 18.48 2.09 -6.71
N PRO A 453 18.02 1.60 -7.85
CA PRO A 453 17.66 2.28 -9.11
C PRO A 453 16.22 2.86 -9.11
N CYS A 454 15.52 2.92 -7.96
CA CYS A 454 14.10 3.25 -7.88
C CYS A 454 13.76 4.61 -8.52
N LEU A 455 14.58 5.67 -8.29
CA LEU A 455 14.37 6.96 -8.94
C LEU A 455 14.36 6.82 -10.48
N GLY A 456 15.38 6.19 -11.05
CA GLY A 456 15.47 5.98 -12.50
C GLY A 456 14.33 5.15 -13.06
N LYS A 457 13.87 4.12 -12.32
CA LYS A 457 12.71 3.29 -12.72
C LYS A 457 11.39 4.07 -12.68
N ASN A 458 11.22 4.99 -11.73
CA ASN A 458 10.06 5.90 -11.69
C ASN A 458 10.05 6.84 -12.91
N VAL A 459 11.21 7.44 -13.22
CA VAL A 459 11.38 8.31 -14.40
C VAL A 459 11.13 7.53 -15.70
N MET A 460 11.72 6.33 -15.83
CA MET A 460 11.47 5.43 -16.96
C MET A 460 9.98 5.12 -17.11
N GLY A 461 9.28 4.79 -15.99
CA GLY A 461 7.85 4.53 -15.99
C GLY A 461 7.02 5.71 -16.47
N GLY A 462 7.35 6.95 -16.06
CA GLY A 462 6.70 8.17 -16.54
C GLY A 462 6.95 8.44 -18.04
N ALA A 463 8.18 8.25 -18.52
CA ALA A 463 8.50 8.37 -19.93
C ALA A 463 7.77 7.34 -20.81
N ASN A 464 7.70 6.09 -20.34
CA ASN A 464 6.93 5.02 -20.96
C ASN A 464 5.43 5.36 -21.00
N ALA A 465 4.88 5.87 -19.90
CA ALA A 465 3.47 6.28 -19.82
C ALA A 465 3.13 7.39 -20.85
N LEU A 466 3.98 8.41 -20.99
CA LEU A 466 3.82 9.47 -21.99
C LEU A 466 3.80 8.91 -23.43
N SER A 467 4.74 7.99 -23.72
CA SER A 467 4.84 7.36 -25.04
C SER A 467 3.58 6.54 -25.33
N CYS A 468 3.14 5.69 -24.42
CA CYS A 468 1.98 4.82 -24.61
C CYS A 468 0.67 5.60 -24.66
N ALA A 469 0.53 6.69 -23.86
CA ALA A 469 -0.62 7.59 -23.97
C ALA A 469 -0.72 8.23 -25.36
N ASN A 470 0.38 8.73 -25.91
CA ASN A 470 0.41 9.30 -27.26
C ASN A 470 0.11 8.23 -28.34
N MET A 471 0.63 6.99 -28.19
CA MET A 471 0.33 5.89 -29.11
C MET A 471 -1.16 5.57 -29.11
N ALA A 472 -1.79 5.43 -27.93
CA ALA A 472 -3.22 5.16 -27.81
C ALA A 472 -4.09 6.31 -28.36
N LEU A 473 -3.74 7.57 -28.04
CA LEU A 473 -4.44 8.75 -28.60
C LEU A 473 -4.33 8.83 -30.11
N ALA A 474 -3.21 8.37 -30.68
CA ALA A 474 -3.01 8.28 -32.13
C ALA A 474 -3.69 7.07 -32.78
N GLY A 475 -4.30 6.17 -32.01
CA GLY A 475 -5.03 5.02 -32.52
C GLY A 475 -4.15 3.79 -32.79
N PHE A 476 -3.00 3.62 -32.10
CA PHE A 476 -2.19 2.40 -32.22
C PHE A 476 -2.95 1.22 -31.61
N ASP A 477 -2.82 0.07 -32.25
CA ASP A 477 -3.37 -1.19 -31.75
C ASP A 477 -2.52 -1.72 -30.59
N ARG A 478 -3.15 -1.97 -29.42
CA ARG A 478 -2.52 -2.58 -28.26
C ARG A 478 -2.19 -4.07 -28.45
N VAL A 479 -2.86 -4.72 -29.39
CA VAL A 479 -2.83 -6.18 -29.72
C VAL A 479 -3.32 -7.04 -28.54
N ILE A 480 -2.74 -6.91 -27.35
CA ILE A 480 -3.10 -7.70 -26.16
C ILE A 480 -4.03 -6.88 -25.26
N PRO A 481 -5.22 -7.37 -24.90
CA PRO A 481 -6.13 -6.71 -23.96
C PRO A 481 -5.50 -6.49 -22.57
N LEU A 482 -5.96 -5.46 -21.86
CA LEU A 482 -5.37 -5.07 -20.58
C LEU A 482 -5.40 -6.21 -19.55
N ASP A 483 -6.51 -6.92 -19.41
CA ASP A 483 -6.65 -8.03 -18.44
C ASP A 483 -5.66 -9.16 -18.73
N GLU A 484 -5.45 -9.51 -19.99
CA GLU A 484 -4.48 -10.52 -20.40
C GLU A 484 -3.03 -10.03 -20.17
N THR A 485 -2.76 -8.76 -20.42
CA THR A 485 -1.45 -8.15 -20.16
C THR A 485 -1.12 -8.18 -18.67
N ILE A 486 -2.08 -7.88 -17.79
CA ILE A 486 -1.91 -7.95 -16.32
C ILE A 486 -1.58 -9.40 -15.91
N ALA A 487 -2.32 -10.38 -16.42
CA ALA A 487 -2.09 -11.79 -16.11
C ALA A 487 -0.69 -12.26 -16.58
N ALA A 488 -0.28 -11.90 -17.80
CA ALA A 488 1.02 -12.24 -18.35
C ALA A 488 2.17 -11.58 -17.58
N LEU A 489 2.02 -10.31 -17.19
CA LEU A 489 2.98 -9.58 -16.37
C LEU A 489 3.15 -10.25 -15.00
N TYR A 490 2.06 -10.65 -14.35
CA TYR A 490 2.11 -11.33 -13.06
C TYR A 490 2.79 -12.70 -13.15
N ASP A 491 2.44 -13.51 -14.16
CA ASP A 491 3.08 -14.81 -14.44
C ASP A 491 4.59 -14.65 -14.67
N ALA A 492 5.00 -13.68 -15.48
CA ALA A 492 6.42 -13.38 -15.69
C ALA A 492 7.14 -12.98 -14.40
N GLY A 493 6.49 -12.18 -13.55
CA GLY A 493 7.03 -11.74 -12.26
C GLY A 493 7.27 -12.88 -11.29
N GLN A 494 6.36 -13.84 -11.21
CA GLN A 494 6.51 -15.02 -10.37
C GLN A 494 7.68 -15.92 -10.81
N LYS A 495 8.07 -15.86 -12.07
CA LYS A 495 9.21 -16.59 -12.65
C LYS A 495 10.55 -15.89 -12.49
N LEU A 496 10.59 -14.64 -12.02
CA LEU A 496 11.84 -13.98 -11.68
C LEU A 496 12.56 -14.73 -10.55
N PRO A 497 13.90 -14.89 -10.59
CA PRO A 497 14.66 -15.41 -9.47
C PRO A 497 14.42 -14.61 -8.19
N SER A 498 14.45 -15.26 -7.02
CA SER A 498 14.25 -14.60 -5.72
C SER A 498 15.23 -13.45 -5.47
N GLU A 499 16.46 -13.56 -6.00
CA GLU A 499 17.50 -12.52 -5.91
C GLU A 499 17.14 -11.22 -6.65
N LEU A 500 16.14 -11.25 -7.53
CA LEU A 500 15.66 -10.09 -8.30
C LEU A 500 14.27 -9.61 -7.85
N ARG A 501 13.81 -10.10 -6.68
CA ARG A 501 12.52 -9.74 -6.08
C ARG A 501 12.70 -9.10 -4.71
N CYS A 502 13.15 -7.83 -4.71
CA CYS A 502 13.33 -7.01 -3.50
C CYS A 502 14.32 -7.62 -2.49
N THR A 503 15.45 -8.09 -2.97
CA THR A 503 16.56 -8.65 -2.19
C THR A 503 17.90 -8.05 -2.64
N PHE A 504 19.02 -8.45 -1.99
CA PHE A 504 20.37 -8.01 -2.37
C PHE A 504 20.88 -8.74 -3.64
N GLY A 505 20.12 -8.65 -4.74
CA GLY A 505 20.48 -9.18 -6.05
C GLY A 505 20.91 -8.10 -7.04
N GLY A 506 21.15 -8.44 -8.29
CA GLY A 506 21.38 -7.51 -9.39
C GLY A 506 22.39 -6.40 -9.07
N LEU A 507 21.96 -5.15 -9.19
CA LEU A 507 22.77 -3.96 -8.89
C LEU A 507 23.24 -3.92 -7.43
N GLY A 508 22.48 -4.50 -6.49
CA GLY A 508 22.85 -4.58 -5.08
C GLY A 508 24.14 -5.39 -4.80
N LYS A 509 24.55 -6.27 -5.72
CA LYS A 509 25.80 -7.07 -5.62
C LYS A 509 27.04 -6.37 -6.18
N THR A 510 26.92 -5.16 -6.71
CA THR A 510 28.06 -4.45 -7.29
C THR A 510 29.04 -3.94 -6.22
N PRO A 511 30.34 -3.83 -6.52
CA PRO A 511 31.30 -3.24 -5.59
C PRO A 511 30.95 -1.81 -5.15
N ALA A 512 30.28 -1.03 -6.01
CA ALA A 512 29.81 0.30 -5.69
C ALA A 512 28.70 0.26 -4.63
N ALA A 513 27.77 -0.69 -4.74
CA ALA A 513 26.71 -0.89 -3.75
C ALA A 513 27.27 -1.27 -2.37
N ALA A 514 28.27 -2.15 -2.32
CA ALA A 514 28.94 -2.53 -1.07
C ALA A 514 29.59 -1.33 -0.37
N LYS A 515 30.31 -0.48 -1.13
CA LYS A 515 30.92 0.75 -0.58
C LYS A 515 29.88 1.74 -0.04
N LEU A 516 28.74 1.87 -0.73
CA LEU A 516 27.63 2.73 -0.27
C LEU A 516 27.01 2.19 1.02
N LEU A 517 26.84 0.88 1.14
CA LEU A 517 26.32 0.25 2.36
C LEU A 517 27.23 0.52 3.57
N GLU A 518 28.55 0.40 3.40
CA GLU A 518 29.52 0.72 4.46
C GLU A 518 29.48 2.21 4.85
N LYS A 519 29.37 3.10 3.86
CA LYS A 519 29.24 4.56 4.13
C LYS A 519 28.00 4.86 4.95
N LEU A 520 26.84 4.27 4.61
CA LEU A 520 25.56 4.51 5.32
C LEU A 520 25.58 3.94 6.75
N LYS A 521 26.24 2.81 7.00
CA LYS A 521 26.44 2.27 8.36
C LYS A 521 27.23 3.23 9.27
N ASN A 522 28.13 4.01 8.71
CA ASN A 522 28.94 4.98 9.48
C ASN A 522 28.20 6.28 9.78
N ILE A 523 27.13 6.63 9.05
CA ILE A 523 26.26 7.78 9.34
C ILE A 523 25.37 7.51 10.56
N LYS A 524 25.02 6.25 10.81
CA LYS A 524 24.17 5.82 11.95
C LYS A 524 24.93 5.61 13.27
N LYS A 525 26.24 5.69 13.27
CA LYS A 525 27.11 5.70 14.46
C LYS A 525 27.39 7.13 14.91
#